data_97d8407e230c0de99feba8197fda4c00
#
_entry.id   97d8407e230c0de99feba8197fda4c00
#
_cell.length_a   1.000
_cell.length_b   1.000
_cell.length_c   1.000
_cell.angle_alpha   90.00
_cell.angle_beta   90.00
_cell.angle_gamma   90.00
#
_symmetry.space_group_name_H-M   'P 1'
#
loop_
_entity.id
_entity.type
_entity.pdbx_description
1 polymer ?
#
loop_
_entity_poly.entity_id
_entity_poly.type
_entity_poly.pdbx_seq_one_letter_code
_entity_poly.pdbx_strand_id
1 'polypeptide(L)'
;MSFHTHLRFFGLLVAAALLLAGQPAWATKRVALVIGNSNYQNVPPLPNPVNDAAAIAATLKGAGFDVVDSRLNLAFTDMRRALRDFADQARDADIAVVYYAGHGIEIDGTNYLIPTDARLERDTDIYDEATSLDRVLLAIEPARQLRLVIVD
;
A
#
# COMPACT_ATOMS: atom_id res chain seq x y z
N MET A 1 32.36 -20.46 52.53
CA MET A 1 31.17 -20.26 51.64
C MET A 1 31.40 -19.07 50.78
N SER A 2 31.42 -19.24 49.49
CA SER A 2 30.70 -18.43 48.54
C SER A 2 31.42 -17.82 47.36
N PHE A 3 32.60 -18.24 46.98
CA PHE A 3 33.13 -17.83 45.66
C PHE A 3 32.44 -18.56 44.50
N HIS A 4 32.10 -19.83 44.65
CA HIS A 4 31.42 -20.64 43.67
C HIS A 4 29.93 -20.26 43.46
N THR A 5 29.29 -19.68 44.46
CA THR A 5 27.90 -19.26 44.36
C THR A 5 27.77 -17.98 43.53
N HIS A 6 28.67 -17.01 43.68
CA HIS A 6 28.68 -15.77 42.90
C HIS A 6 29.03 -16.04 41.43
N LEU A 7 29.94 -16.98 41.14
CA LEU A 7 30.30 -17.36 39.77
C LEU A 7 29.13 -18.04 39.01
N ARG A 8 28.32 -18.84 39.72
CA ARG A 8 27.11 -19.47 39.16
C ARG A 8 26.00 -18.45 38.89
N PHE A 9 25.80 -17.49 39.79
CA PHE A 9 24.84 -16.41 39.59
C PHE A 9 25.25 -15.48 38.42
N PHE A 10 26.54 -15.16 38.32
CA PHE A 10 27.05 -14.34 37.20
C PHE A 10 26.90 -15.06 35.84
N GLY A 11 27.19 -16.36 35.81
CA GLY A 11 27.00 -17.17 34.59
C GLY A 11 25.53 -17.27 34.16
N LEU A 12 24.58 -17.38 35.11
CA LEU A 12 23.14 -17.38 34.85
C LEU A 12 22.63 -16.02 34.32
N LEU A 13 23.14 -14.90 34.88
CA LEU A 13 22.80 -13.56 34.41
C LEU A 13 23.31 -13.28 32.98
N VAL A 14 24.53 -13.71 32.68
CA VAL A 14 25.10 -13.56 31.33
C VAL A 14 24.34 -14.44 30.33
N ALA A 15 23.97 -15.66 30.67
CA ALA A 15 23.16 -16.54 29.83
C ALA A 15 21.75 -15.97 29.60
N ALA A 16 21.11 -15.40 30.61
CA ALA A 16 19.82 -14.73 30.49
C ALA A 16 19.89 -13.46 29.61
N ALA A 17 20.96 -12.67 29.74
CA ALA A 17 21.21 -11.50 28.89
C ALA A 17 21.44 -11.88 27.41
N LEU A 18 22.14 -12.97 27.15
CA LEU A 18 22.35 -13.51 25.79
C LEU A 18 21.06 -14.05 25.16
N LEU A 19 20.15 -14.64 25.96
CA LEU A 19 18.85 -15.10 25.50
C LEU A 19 17.89 -13.94 25.17
N LEU A 20 18.02 -12.79 25.85
CA LEU A 20 17.25 -11.58 25.56
C LEU A 20 17.78 -10.79 24.35
N ALA A 21 19.08 -10.89 24.05
CA ALA A 21 19.69 -10.23 22.88
C ALA A 21 19.41 -10.91 21.55
N GLY A 22 18.86 -12.12 21.55
CA GLY A 22 18.66 -12.97 20.36
C GLY A 22 17.28 -12.94 19.75
N GLN A 23 16.39 -12.02 20.12
CA GLN A 23 15.11 -11.87 19.42
C GLN A 23 15.39 -11.29 18.00
N PRO A 24 15.15 -12.02 16.92
CA PRO A 24 15.23 -11.42 15.60
C PRO A 24 14.20 -10.29 15.57
N ALA A 25 14.67 -9.05 15.43
CA ALA A 25 13.80 -7.96 15.02
C ALA A 25 13.29 -8.31 13.62
N TRP A 26 12.09 -8.87 13.54
CA TRP A 26 11.44 -9.14 12.26
C TRP A 26 11.28 -7.78 11.59
N ALA A 27 12.05 -7.56 10.53
CA ALA A 27 11.96 -6.33 9.78
C ALA A 27 10.52 -6.20 9.26
N THR A 28 9.85 -5.12 9.65
CA THR A 28 8.48 -4.83 9.21
C THR A 28 8.47 -4.62 7.71
N LYS A 29 7.91 -5.57 6.96
CA LYS A 29 7.80 -5.45 5.49
C LYS A 29 6.71 -4.45 5.13
N ARG A 30 7.07 -3.41 4.37
CA ARG A 30 6.20 -2.30 3.98
C ARG A 30 6.11 -2.24 2.46
N VAL A 31 4.88 -2.28 1.94
CA VAL A 31 4.63 -2.23 0.49
C VAL A 31 3.64 -1.12 0.16
N ALA A 32 3.82 -0.48 -0.98
CA ALA A 32 2.94 0.57 -1.45
C ALA A 32 2.67 0.46 -2.94
N LEU A 33 1.42 0.71 -3.33
CA LEU A 33 0.99 0.98 -4.70
C LEU A 33 0.59 2.45 -4.79
N VAL A 34 1.22 3.18 -5.72
CA VAL A 34 0.98 4.61 -5.93
C VAL A 34 0.48 4.81 -7.35
N ILE A 35 -0.75 5.30 -7.49
CA ILE A 35 -1.41 5.50 -8.79
C ILE A 35 -1.68 6.99 -9.01
N GLY A 36 -1.26 7.53 -10.17
CA GLY A 36 -1.56 8.89 -10.59
C GLY A 36 -2.16 8.91 -12.01
N ASN A 37 -3.43 9.30 -12.12
CA ASN A 37 -4.17 9.37 -13.38
C ASN A 37 -4.41 10.82 -13.80
N SER A 38 -3.69 11.29 -14.82
CA SER A 38 -3.79 12.64 -15.39
C SER A 38 -4.39 12.65 -16.79
N ASN A 39 -3.99 11.70 -17.65
CA ASN A 39 -4.26 11.75 -19.09
C ASN A 39 -5.55 11.00 -19.44
N TYR A 40 -6.67 11.58 -19.07
CA TYR A 40 -7.99 11.03 -19.39
C TYR A 40 -8.32 11.18 -20.87
N GLN A 41 -8.90 10.13 -21.47
CA GLN A 41 -9.22 10.10 -22.90
C GLN A 41 -10.55 10.78 -23.23
N ASN A 42 -11.50 10.79 -22.29
CA ASN A 42 -12.87 11.21 -22.53
C ASN A 42 -13.28 12.47 -21.72
N VAL A 43 -12.36 13.00 -20.91
CA VAL A 43 -12.54 14.26 -20.16
C VAL A 43 -11.22 15.05 -20.17
N PRO A 44 -11.22 16.36 -19.85
CA PRO A 44 -10.00 17.15 -19.77
C PRO A 44 -8.96 16.53 -18.84
N PRO A 45 -7.67 16.57 -19.18
CA PRO A 45 -6.61 16.05 -18.34
C PRO A 45 -6.47 16.82 -17.03
N LEU A 46 -6.02 16.13 -15.98
CA LEU A 46 -5.69 16.74 -14.69
C LEU A 46 -4.19 17.09 -14.64
N PRO A 47 -3.81 18.29 -14.18
CA PRO A 47 -2.41 18.72 -14.18
C PRO A 47 -1.55 18.06 -13.10
N ASN A 48 -2.13 17.69 -11.95
CA ASN A 48 -1.38 17.37 -10.73
C ASN A 48 -1.18 15.86 -10.43
N PRO A 49 -2.11 14.94 -10.70
CA PRO A 49 -2.05 13.57 -10.18
C PRO A 49 -0.74 12.82 -10.43
N VAL A 50 -0.11 13.02 -11.59
CA VAL A 50 1.18 12.40 -11.91
C VAL A 50 2.31 12.95 -11.04
N ASN A 51 2.30 14.26 -10.76
CA ASN A 51 3.30 14.90 -9.92
C ASN A 51 3.12 14.51 -8.44
N ASP A 52 1.87 14.46 -7.98
CA ASP A 52 1.53 14.09 -6.61
C ASP A 52 1.90 12.62 -6.36
N ALA A 53 1.58 11.73 -7.29
CA ALA A 53 2.00 10.34 -7.24
C ALA A 53 3.54 10.19 -7.19
N ALA A 54 4.27 10.97 -7.97
CA ALA A 54 5.74 10.95 -7.95
C ALA A 54 6.30 11.41 -6.59
N ALA A 55 5.73 12.48 -6.02
CA ALA A 55 6.13 13.01 -4.72
C ALA A 55 5.86 12.01 -3.58
N ILE A 56 4.66 11.40 -3.57
CA ILE A 56 4.30 10.37 -2.59
C ILE A 56 5.18 9.12 -2.74
N ALA A 57 5.43 8.66 -3.96
CA ALA A 57 6.33 7.53 -4.19
C ALA A 57 7.75 7.80 -3.66
N ALA A 58 8.28 9.00 -3.86
CA ALA A 58 9.58 9.41 -3.34
C ALA A 58 9.57 9.45 -1.80
N THR A 59 8.51 9.99 -1.20
CA THR A 59 8.32 10.06 0.26
C THR A 59 8.28 8.67 0.88
N LEU A 60 7.51 7.74 0.32
CA LEU A 60 7.41 6.37 0.83
C LEU A 60 8.73 5.61 0.70
N LYS A 61 9.48 5.79 -0.40
CA LYS A 61 10.85 5.25 -0.54
C LYS A 61 11.77 5.81 0.52
N GLY A 62 11.75 7.13 0.76
CA GLY A 62 12.51 7.79 1.82
C GLY A 62 12.14 7.34 3.23
N ALA A 63 10.89 6.95 3.45
CA ALA A 63 10.37 6.39 4.69
C ALA A 63 10.73 4.90 4.90
N GLY A 64 11.45 4.28 3.97
CA GLY A 64 11.93 2.90 4.11
C GLY A 64 10.90 1.85 3.74
N PHE A 65 10.00 2.12 2.80
CA PHE A 65 9.16 1.09 2.20
C PHE A 65 10.02 0.17 1.32
N ASP A 66 9.84 -1.14 1.49
CA ASP A 66 10.61 -2.17 0.77
C ASP A 66 10.21 -2.23 -0.70
N VAL A 67 8.92 -2.02 -0.98
CA VAL A 67 8.37 -1.97 -2.34
C VAL A 67 7.50 -0.73 -2.48
N VAL A 68 7.78 0.08 -3.50
CA VAL A 68 6.93 1.20 -3.93
C VAL A 68 6.69 1.04 -5.43
N ASP A 69 5.54 0.44 -5.77
CA ASP A 69 5.08 0.29 -7.15
C ASP A 69 4.34 1.57 -7.58
N SER A 70 4.94 2.33 -8.50
CA SER A 70 4.36 3.58 -9.00
C SER A 70 3.83 3.37 -10.42
N ARG A 71 2.54 3.61 -10.60
CA ARG A 71 1.81 3.43 -11.85
C ARG A 71 1.14 4.72 -12.26
N LEU A 72 1.29 5.11 -13.52
CA LEU A 72 0.77 6.37 -14.03
C LEU A 72 -0.17 6.11 -15.20
N ASN A 73 -1.29 6.88 -15.24
CA ASN A 73 -2.24 6.90 -16.34
C ASN A 73 -2.79 5.50 -16.71
N LEU A 74 -3.26 4.78 -15.70
CA LEU A 74 -3.77 3.42 -15.87
C LEU A 74 -5.14 3.41 -16.56
N ALA A 75 -5.24 2.61 -17.61
CA ALA A 75 -6.50 2.16 -18.16
C ALA A 75 -7.18 1.15 -17.23
N PHE A 76 -8.47 0.88 -17.42
CA PHE A 76 -9.27 0.00 -16.56
C PHE A 76 -8.65 -1.39 -16.35
N THR A 77 -8.25 -2.04 -17.44
CA THR A 77 -7.64 -3.38 -17.36
C THR A 77 -6.31 -3.36 -16.59
N ASP A 78 -5.49 -2.33 -16.80
CA ASP A 78 -4.18 -2.21 -16.16
C ASP A 78 -4.32 -1.85 -14.67
N MET A 79 -5.31 -1.02 -14.32
CA MET A 79 -5.62 -0.71 -12.92
C MET A 79 -6.05 -1.96 -12.15
N ARG A 80 -6.91 -2.78 -12.74
CA ARG A 80 -7.32 -4.07 -12.16
C ARG A 80 -6.15 -5.05 -12.02
N ARG A 81 -5.23 -5.06 -12.98
CA ARG A 81 -4.01 -5.88 -12.91
C ARG A 81 -3.09 -5.39 -11.79
N ALA A 82 -2.82 -4.08 -11.72
CA ALA A 82 -2.00 -3.49 -10.67
C ALA A 82 -2.52 -3.83 -9.27
N LEU A 83 -3.83 -3.76 -9.04
CA LEU A 83 -4.44 -4.15 -7.76
C LEU A 83 -4.30 -5.65 -7.45
N ARG A 84 -4.41 -6.54 -8.44
CA ARG A 84 -4.17 -7.98 -8.21
C ARG A 84 -2.72 -8.26 -7.86
N ASP A 85 -1.78 -7.70 -8.62
CA ASP A 85 -0.34 -7.87 -8.40
C ASP A 85 0.05 -7.32 -7.02
N PHE A 86 -0.57 -6.20 -6.62
CA PHE A 86 -0.36 -5.61 -5.30
C PHE A 86 -0.94 -6.46 -4.16
N ALA A 87 -2.10 -7.08 -4.35
CA ALA A 87 -2.69 -7.99 -3.37
C ALA A 87 -1.76 -9.17 -3.06
N ASP A 88 -1.05 -9.68 -4.07
CA ASP A 88 -0.05 -10.74 -3.85
C ASP A 88 1.16 -10.24 -3.05
N GLN A 89 1.61 -9.00 -3.28
CA GLN A 89 2.68 -8.38 -2.49
C GLN A 89 2.26 -8.11 -1.04
N ALA A 90 0.98 -7.75 -0.82
CA ALA A 90 0.43 -7.45 0.50
C ALA A 90 0.32 -8.69 1.41
N ARG A 91 0.24 -9.91 0.87
CA ARG A 91 0.13 -11.17 1.67
C ARG A 91 1.27 -11.35 2.67
N ASP A 92 2.47 -10.94 2.29
CA ASP A 92 3.66 -11.09 3.13
C ASP A 92 4.06 -9.78 3.82
N ALA A 93 3.26 -8.72 3.65
CA ALA A 93 3.54 -7.41 4.21
C ALA A 93 2.92 -7.22 5.59
N ASP A 94 3.59 -6.44 6.42
CA ASP A 94 3.03 -5.93 7.67
C ASP A 94 2.23 -4.64 7.43
N ILE A 95 2.72 -3.80 6.50
CA ILE A 95 2.10 -2.53 6.13
C ILE A 95 1.84 -2.52 4.62
N ALA A 96 0.59 -2.27 4.23
CA ALA A 96 0.20 -2.04 2.84
C ALA A 96 -0.48 -0.68 2.70
N VAL A 97 0.02 0.13 1.76
CA VAL A 97 -0.51 1.46 1.44
C VAL A 97 -0.90 1.51 -0.02
N VAL A 98 -2.11 2.01 -0.32
CA VAL A 98 -2.49 2.44 -1.67
C VAL A 98 -2.72 3.94 -1.65
N TYR A 99 -2.05 4.65 -2.53
CA TYR A 99 -2.31 6.05 -2.84
C TYR A 99 -2.89 6.16 -4.25
N TYR A 100 -3.94 6.94 -4.39
CA TYR A 100 -4.55 7.25 -5.67
C TYR A 100 -4.78 8.75 -5.79
N ALA A 101 -4.29 9.33 -6.89
CA ALA A 101 -4.61 10.69 -7.33
C ALA A 101 -5.25 10.64 -8.72
N GLY A 102 -6.43 11.24 -8.87
CA GLY A 102 -7.18 11.25 -10.12
C GLY A 102 -8.67 11.50 -9.90
N HIS A 103 -9.48 11.38 -10.97
CA HIS A 103 -10.92 11.48 -10.82
C HIS A 103 -11.51 10.34 -10.01
N GLY A 104 -12.46 10.68 -9.16
CA GLY A 104 -13.32 9.76 -8.43
C GLY A 104 -14.76 10.21 -8.47
N ILE A 105 -15.70 9.31 -8.26
CA ILE A 105 -17.13 9.58 -8.17
C ILE A 105 -17.77 8.68 -7.12
N GLU A 106 -18.80 9.19 -6.45
CA GLU A 106 -19.65 8.40 -5.57
C GLU A 106 -20.98 8.14 -6.29
N ILE A 107 -21.41 6.87 -6.32
CA ILE A 107 -22.73 6.47 -6.79
C ILE A 107 -23.31 5.47 -5.79
N ASP A 108 -24.52 5.73 -5.32
CA ASP A 108 -25.27 4.87 -4.36
C ASP A 108 -24.46 4.55 -3.09
N GLY A 109 -23.70 5.52 -2.57
CA GLY A 109 -22.87 5.37 -1.37
C GLY A 109 -21.55 4.61 -1.59
N THR A 110 -21.24 4.24 -2.83
CA THR A 110 -19.98 3.58 -3.20
C THR A 110 -19.07 4.54 -3.94
N ASN A 111 -17.82 4.66 -3.49
CA ASN A 111 -16.80 5.45 -4.16
C ASN A 111 -16.10 4.64 -5.25
N TYR A 112 -15.87 5.26 -6.40
CA TYR A 112 -15.20 4.67 -7.55
C TYR A 112 -14.00 5.52 -7.96
N LEU A 113 -12.91 4.87 -8.31
CA LEU A 113 -11.70 5.44 -8.90
C LEU A 113 -11.80 5.30 -10.42
N ILE A 114 -11.56 6.38 -11.14
CA ILE A 114 -11.80 6.45 -12.59
C ILE A 114 -10.50 6.17 -13.35
N PRO A 115 -10.44 5.10 -14.16
CA PRO A 115 -9.34 4.84 -15.09
C PRO A 115 -9.30 5.87 -16.22
N THR A 116 -8.14 5.98 -16.88
CA THR A 116 -7.94 7.02 -17.90
C THR A 116 -8.73 6.81 -19.19
N ASP A 117 -9.21 5.60 -19.45
CA ASP A 117 -9.99 5.22 -20.64
C ASP A 117 -11.50 5.14 -20.38
N ALA A 118 -11.96 5.35 -19.13
CA ALA A 118 -13.37 5.24 -18.77
C ALA A 118 -14.29 6.13 -19.63
N ARG A 119 -15.44 5.57 -20.02
CA ARG A 119 -16.52 6.25 -20.74
C ARG A 119 -17.78 6.21 -19.89
N LEU A 120 -18.09 7.30 -19.23
CA LEU A 120 -19.21 7.40 -18.31
C LEU A 120 -20.30 8.29 -18.94
N GLU A 121 -21.09 7.69 -19.83
CA GLU A 121 -22.21 8.37 -20.50
C GLU A 121 -23.50 8.24 -19.67
N ARG A 122 -23.61 7.20 -18.83
CA ARG A 122 -24.73 6.92 -17.95
C ARG A 122 -24.21 6.48 -16.56
N ASP A 123 -24.98 6.68 -15.52
CA ASP A 123 -24.64 6.30 -14.16
C ASP A 123 -24.31 4.79 -14.04
N THR A 124 -24.99 3.97 -14.86
CA THR A 124 -24.74 2.50 -14.89
C THR A 124 -23.39 2.11 -15.47
N ASP A 125 -22.77 2.95 -16.29
CA ASP A 125 -21.48 2.64 -16.92
C ASP A 125 -20.36 2.55 -15.90
N ILE A 126 -20.56 3.15 -14.71
CA ILE A 126 -19.58 3.12 -13.61
C ILE A 126 -19.23 1.68 -13.19
N TYR A 127 -20.17 0.76 -13.23
CA TYR A 127 -19.98 -0.63 -12.81
C TYR A 127 -19.03 -1.42 -13.72
N ASP A 128 -18.97 -1.02 -15.00
CA ASP A 128 -18.14 -1.68 -16.01
C ASP A 128 -16.86 -0.91 -16.34
N GLU A 129 -16.84 0.40 -16.12
CA GLU A 129 -15.78 1.31 -16.56
C GLU A 129 -14.89 1.83 -15.41
N ALA A 130 -15.27 1.59 -14.15
CA ALA A 130 -14.51 2.11 -13.01
C ALA A 130 -14.19 1.04 -11.96
N THR A 131 -13.28 1.39 -11.05
CA THR A 131 -12.85 0.50 -9.97
C THR A 131 -13.41 1.00 -8.64
N SER A 132 -14.26 0.19 -7.98
CA SER A 132 -14.77 0.55 -6.66
C SER A 132 -13.66 0.62 -5.61
N LEU A 133 -13.80 1.53 -4.65
CA LEU A 133 -12.88 1.64 -3.51
C LEU A 133 -12.84 0.34 -2.69
N ASP A 134 -13.95 -0.39 -2.60
CA ASP A 134 -14.00 -1.70 -1.94
C ASP A 134 -13.01 -2.70 -2.56
N ARG A 135 -12.83 -2.65 -3.87
CA ARG A 135 -11.84 -3.48 -4.56
C ARG A 135 -10.41 -3.11 -4.21
N VAL A 136 -10.15 -1.83 -3.96
CA VAL A 136 -8.85 -1.36 -3.45
C VAL A 136 -8.63 -1.84 -2.03
N LEU A 137 -9.64 -1.75 -1.18
CA LEU A 137 -9.59 -2.26 0.20
C LEU A 137 -9.31 -3.77 0.25
N LEU A 138 -9.93 -4.55 -0.63
CA LEU A 138 -9.64 -5.99 -0.76
C LEU A 138 -8.19 -6.28 -1.15
N ALA A 139 -7.56 -5.42 -1.94
CA ALA A 139 -6.16 -5.60 -2.35
C ALA A 139 -5.17 -5.43 -1.19
N ILE A 140 -5.50 -4.65 -0.16
CA ILE A 140 -4.66 -4.43 1.02
C ILE A 140 -5.05 -5.32 2.20
N GLU A 141 -6.19 -6.00 2.14
CA GLU A 141 -6.70 -6.83 3.24
C GLU A 141 -5.70 -7.87 3.75
N PRO A 142 -4.87 -8.52 2.90
CA PRO A 142 -3.92 -9.53 3.36
C PRO A 142 -2.82 -9.01 4.27
N ALA A 143 -2.53 -7.69 4.30
CA ALA A 143 -1.49 -7.13 5.17
C ALA A 143 -1.82 -7.29 6.66
N ARG A 144 -0.78 -7.52 7.48
CA ARG A 144 -0.94 -8.02 8.85
C ARG A 144 -1.26 -6.95 9.90
N GLN A 145 -0.68 -5.73 9.75
CA GLN A 145 -0.71 -4.71 10.82
C GLN A 145 -1.43 -3.44 10.41
N LEU A 146 -1.00 -2.81 9.30
CA LEU A 146 -1.57 -1.55 8.83
C LEU A 146 -2.02 -1.66 7.36
N ARG A 147 -3.24 -1.21 7.13
CA ARG A 147 -3.87 -1.10 5.82
C ARG A 147 -4.36 0.32 5.65
N LEU A 148 -3.82 1.03 4.65
CA LEU A 148 -4.12 2.44 4.45
C LEU A 148 -4.42 2.71 2.97
N VAL A 149 -5.53 3.37 2.70
CA VAL A 149 -5.86 3.95 1.40
C VAL A 149 -5.93 5.45 1.54
N ILE A 150 -5.23 6.15 0.66
CA ILE A 150 -5.22 7.62 0.56
C ILE A 150 -5.74 7.97 -0.83
N VAL A 151 -6.77 8.79 -0.89
CA VAL A 151 -7.38 9.29 -2.13
C VAL A 151 -7.25 10.80 -2.15
N ASP A 152 -6.75 11.34 -3.27
CA ASP A 152 -6.48 12.77 -3.50
C ASP A 152 -7.19 13.25 -4.79
#